data_9b2998ae613eb06bb18296379a96fd0f
#
_entry.id   9b2998ae613eb06bb18296379a96fd0f
#
_cell.length_a   1.000
_cell.length_b   1.000
_cell.length_c   1.000
_cell.angle_alpha   90.00
_cell.angle_beta   90.00
_cell.angle_gamma   90.00
#
_symmetry.space_group_name_H-M   'P 1'
#
loop_
_entity.id
_entity.type
_entity.pdbx_description
1 polymer ?
#
loop_
_entity_poly.entity_id
_entity_poly.type
_entity_poly.pdbx_seq_one_letter_code
_entity_poly.pdbx_strand_id
1 'polypeptide(L)'
;MRLLPLSFILLLVFLASCNEPEPVTRCVIDRVQVIEIDENYFDDTIDEGAPDIYAVLRVAESQSFVFTSGVAEEAQLPVDLDFVAVNIEAEDFATAYEFTVFDDDVATTQDFIAVGLPFLVNDHVDAERAEVDITNGATTIRVYLIWY
;
A
#
# COMPACT_ATOMS: atom_id res chain seq x y z
N MET A 1 -37.71 37.50 41.14
CA MET A 1 -36.92 37.46 39.88
C MET A 1 -35.49 37.04 40.26
N ARG A 2 -35.11 35.76 40.07
CA ARG A 2 -33.77 35.28 40.42
C ARG A 2 -32.93 35.35 39.15
N LEU A 3 -31.92 36.21 39.14
CA LEU A 3 -30.89 36.29 38.09
C LEU A 3 -30.03 35.06 38.19
N LEU A 4 -30.14 34.15 37.25
CA LEU A 4 -29.17 33.06 37.06
C LEU A 4 -27.83 33.69 36.66
N PRO A 5 -26.72 33.27 37.23
CA PRO A 5 -25.43 33.88 36.97
C PRO A 5 -24.97 33.56 35.56
N LEU A 6 -24.73 34.62 34.79
CA LEU A 6 -24.22 34.63 33.44
C LEU A 6 -22.87 33.87 33.29
N SER A 7 -22.22 33.62 34.40
CA SER A 7 -20.93 32.90 34.50
C SER A 7 -21.00 31.41 34.13
N PHE A 8 -22.17 30.79 34.17
CA PHE A 8 -22.29 29.35 33.89
C PHE A 8 -22.34 29.05 32.35
N ILE A 9 -22.79 30.07 31.59
CA ILE A 9 -22.87 29.93 30.11
C ILE A 9 -21.48 30.08 29.47
N LEU A 10 -20.60 30.88 30.07
CA LEU A 10 -19.25 31.10 29.57
C LEU A 10 -18.33 29.89 29.72
N LEU A 11 -18.58 29.05 30.77
CA LEU A 11 -17.76 27.84 31.02
C LEU A 11 -18.06 26.71 30.03
N LEU A 12 -19.28 26.65 29.51
CA LEU A 12 -19.67 25.61 28.54
C LEU A 12 -19.13 25.84 27.12
N VAL A 13 -18.77 27.06 26.78
CA VAL A 13 -18.21 27.38 25.47
C VAL A 13 -16.73 26.98 25.37
N PHE A 14 -16.01 26.92 26.48
CA PHE A 14 -14.59 26.50 26.48
C PHE A 14 -14.38 24.99 26.50
N LEU A 15 -15.40 24.17 26.73
CA LEU A 15 -15.29 22.71 26.70
C LEU A 15 -15.63 22.11 25.34
N ALA A 16 -16.07 22.92 24.38
CA ALA A 16 -16.26 22.54 23.00
C ALA A 16 -15.05 22.90 22.13
N SER A 17 -13.84 22.90 22.70
CA SER A 17 -12.63 22.79 21.89
C SER A 17 -12.62 21.36 21.38
N CYS A 18 -13.31 21.11 20.27
CA CYS A 18 -13.10 19.94 19.46
C CYS A 18 -11.60 19.91 19.18
N ASN A 19 -10.89 18.95 19.76
CA ASN A 19 -9.59 18.58 19.22
C ASN A 19 -9.90 18.08 17.82
N GLU A 20 -9.73 18.93 16.81
CA GLU A 20 -9.68 18.45 15.43
C GLU A 20 -8.55 17.43 15.40
N PRO A 21 -8.78 16.24 14.86
CA PRO A 21 -7.72 15.26 14.71
C PRO A 21 -6.56 15.92 13.94
N GLU A 22 -5.35 15.68 14.37
CA GLU A 22 -4.18 16.19 13.65
C GLU A 22 -4.22 15.66 12.22
N PRO A 23 -3.98 16.51 11.22
CA PRO A 23 -4.00 16.06 9.84
C PRO A 23 -2.89 15.04 9.61
N VAL A 24 -3.20 13.99 8.88
CA VAL A 24 -2.20 13.01 8.43
C VAL A 24 -1.20 13.72 7.52
N THR A 25 0.07 13.61 7.85
CA THR A 25 1.16 14.28 7.12
C THR A 25 2.05 13.34 6.33
N ARG A 26 1.99 12.05 6.62
CA ARG A 26 2.81 11.03 5.99
C ARG A 26 2.14 9.67 6.03
N CYS A 27 2.30 8.92 4.95
CA CYS A 27 1.98 7.50 4.84
C CYS A 27 3.27 6.71 4.63
N VAL A 28 3.42 5.60 5.33
CA VAL A 28 4.54 4.66 5.12
C VAL A 28 3.98 3.36 4.56
N ILE A 29 4.43 2.94 3.39
CA ILE A 29 4.25 1.57 2.94
C ILE A 29 5.27 0.74 3.72
N ASP A 30 4.79 -0.04 4.69
CA ASP A 30 5.64 -0.78 5.62
C ASP A 30 5.97 -2.18 5.10
N ARG A 31 5.00 -2.81 4.43
CA ARG A 31 5.10 -4.18 3.94
C ARG A 31 4.23 -4.39 2.72
N VAL A 32 4.66 -5.26 1.82
CA VAL A 32 3.87 -5.74 0.69
C VAL A 32 3.85 -7.27 0.72
N GLN A 33 2.67 -7.85 0.54
CA GLN A 33 2.45 -9.28 0.50
C GLN A 33 1.75 -9.65 -0.80
N VAL A 34 2.22 -10.67 -1.50
CA VAL A 34 1.48 -11.27 -2.61
C VAL A 34 0.53 -12.31 -2.04
N ILE A 35 -0.77 -12.10 -2.24
CA ILE A 35 -1.83 -12.95 -1.70
C ILE A 35 -2.20 -14.06 -2.68
N GLU A 36 -2.31 -13.68 -3.96
CA GLU A 36 -2.79 -14.55 -5.04
C GLU A 36 -2.15 -14.13 -6.35
N ILE A 37 -1.82 -15.10 -7.19
CA ILE A 37 -1.42 -14.90 -8.59
C ILE A 37 -2.21 -15.87 -9.46
N ASP A 38 -2.18 -15.66 -10.79
CA ASP A 38 -2.80 -16.58 -11.73
C ASP A 38 -2.19 -17.97 -11.60
N GLU A 39 -3.02 -18.99 -11.44
CA GLU A 39 -2.61 -20.38 -11.28
C GLU A 39 -1.75 -20.91 -12.45
N ASN A 40 -1.82 -20.27 -13.62
CA ASN A 40 -1.00 -20.62 -14.78
C ASN A 40 0.52 -20.42 -14.52
N TYR A 41 0.89 -19.56 -13.57
CA TYR A 41 2.30 -19.36 -13.18
C TYR A 41 2.88 -20.51 -12.35
N PHE A 42 2.03 -21.40 -11.82
CA PHE A 42 2.45 -22.60 -11.09
C PHE A 42 2.56 -23.85 -11.99
N ASP A 43 2.15 -23.77 -13.25
CA ASP A 43 2.09 -24.91 -14.19
C ASP A 43 3.11 -24.78 -15.33
N ASP A 44 4.10 -23.91 -15.19
CA ASP A 44 5.12 -23.78 -16.20
C ASP A 44 6.08 -24.98 -16.17
N THR A 45 5.92 -25.83 -17.17
CA THR A 45 6.58 -27.14 -17.27
C THR A 45 8.07 -27.07 -17.58
N ILE A 46 8.66 -25.87 -17.59
CA ILE A 46 10.06 -25.65 -17.94
C ILE A 46 10.92 -25.52 -16.68
N ASP A 47 10.40 -24.96 -15.60
CA ASP A 47 11.05 -24.92 -14.28
C ASP A 47 10.15 -25.60 -13.24
N GLU A 48 10.62 -26.76 -12.71
CA GLU A 48 9.88 -27.60 -11.76
C GLU A 48 9.79 -26.96 -10.37
N GLY A 49 9.30 -25.71 -10.26
CA GLY A 49 9.26 -24.98 -8.99
C GLY A 49 8.07 -24.02 -8.87
N ALA A 50 7.91 -23.46 -7.68
CA ALA A 50 7.06 -22.31 -7.47
C ALA A 50 7.78 -21.05 -7.99
N PRO A 51 7.04 -19.98 -8.38
CA PRO A 51 7.65 -18.79 -8.97
C PRO A 51 8.56 -18.05 -7.99
N ASP A 52 9.61 -17.42 -8.52
CA ASP A 52 10.53 -16.53 -7.79
C ASP A 52 10.01 -15.09 -7.85
N ILE A 53 9.23 -14.69 -6.85
CA ILE A 53 8.42 -13.47 -6.93
C ILE A 53 9.16 -12.25 -6.38
N TYR A 54 9.12 -11.14 -7.14
CA TYR A 54 9.45 -9.81 -6.65
C TYR A 54 8.47 -8.76 -7.17
N ALA A 55 8.44 -7.59 -6.53
CA ALA A 55 7.59 -6.47 -6.94
C ALA A 55 8.38 -5.19 -7.10
N VAL A 56 7.94 -4.37 -8.03
CA VAL A 56 8.44 -3.03 -8.29
C VAL A 56 7.32 -2.02 -8.07
N LEU A 57 7.61 -0.98 -7.29
CA LEU A 57 6.75 0.20 -7.14
C LEU A 57 7.29 1.33 -8.03
N ARG A 58 6.41 1.96 -8.81
CA ARG A 58 6.73 3.09 -9.69
C ARG A 58 5.71 4.20 -9.55
N VAL A 59 6.10 5.41 -9.95
CA VAL A 59 5.14 6.48 -10.27
C VAL A 59 4.52 6.17 -11.63
N ALA A 60 3.21 6.00 -11.69
CA ALA A 60 2.50 5.50 -12.86
C ALA A 60 2.74 6.34 -14.14
N GLU A 61 2.65 7.68 -14.03
CA GLU A 61 2.80 8.56 -15.19
C GLU A 61 4.24 8.65 -15.73
N SER A 62 5.22 8.75 -14.83
CA SER A 62 6.62 8.97 -15.20
C SER A 62 7.40 7.67 -15.37
N GLN A 63 6.85 6.54 -14.94
CA GLN A 63 7.54 5.25 -14.84
C GLN A 63 8.82 5.30 -13.99
N SER A 64 8.93 6.34 -13.14
CA SER A 64 10.06 6.50 -12.23
C SER A 64 10.01 5.43 -11.14
N PHE A 65 11.14 4.76 -10.95
CA PHE A 65 11.28 3.77 -9.89
C PHE A 65 11.20 4.44 -8.51
N VAL A 66 10.39 3.86 -7.64
CA VAL A 66 10.32 4.22 -6.22
C VAL A 66 11.03 3.16 -5.38
N PHE A 67 10.76 1.89 -5.66
CA PHE A 67 11.31 0.76 -4.91
C PHE A 67 11.26 -0.55 -5.72
N THR A 68 12.19 -1.47 -5.43
CA THR A 68 12.17 -2.87 -5.88
C THR A 68 12.38 -3.76 -4.67
N SER A 69 11.53 -4.76 -4.46
CA SER A 69 11.68 -5.74 -3.39
C SER A 69 12.85 -6.70 -3.62
N GLY A 70 13.25 -7.43 -2.58
CA GLY A 70 14.00 -8.67 -2.76
C GLY A 70 13.15 -9.73 -3.47
N VAL A 71 13.81 -10.74 -4.02
CA VAL A 71 13.19 -11.92 -4.63
C VAL A 71 12.79 -12.90 -3.54
N ALA A 72 11.54 -13.35 -3.58
CA ALA A 72 11.07 -14.47 -2.76
C ALA A 72 11.19 -15.77 -3.58
N GLU A 73 12.26 -16.51 -3.37
CA GLU A 73 12.55 -17.76 -4.08
C GLU A 73 11.52 -18.85 -3.75
N GLU A 74 11.09 -19.60 -4.76
CA GLU A 74 10.10 -20.70 -4.64
C GLU A 74 8.87 -20.28 -3.81
N ALA A 75 8.26 -19.16 -4.16
CA ALA A 75 7.25 -18.48 -3.36
C ALA A 75 6.01 -19.35 -3.10
N GLN A 76 5.66 -19.50 -1.82
CA GLN A 76 4.40 -20.11 -1.39
C GLN A 76 3.44 -19.01 -0.91
N LEU A 77 2.31 -18.86 -1.59
CA LEU A 77 1.34 -17.81 -1.29
C LEU A 77 0.50 -18.13 -0.04
N PRO A 78 0.17 -17.12 0.77
CA PRO A 78 0.63 -15.73 0.65
C PRO A 78 2.10 -15.55 1.04
N VAL A 79 2.84 -14.71 0.33
CA VAL A 79 4.27 -14.46 0.58
C VAL A 79 4.53 -12.99 0.88
N ASP A 80 5.27 -12.72 1.96
CA ASP A 80 5.79 -11.40 2.28
C ASP A 80 7.04 -11.11 1.43
N LEU A 81 7.04 -9.99 0.71
CA LEU A 81 8.21 -9.55 -0.02
C LEU A 81 9.16 -8.81 0.91
N ASP A 82 10.47 -8.97 0.70
CA ASP A 82 11.48 -8.17 1.41
C ASP A 82 11.43 -6.72 0.91
N PHE A 83 10.64 -5.91 1.62
CA PHE A 83 10.26 -4.58 1.25
C PHE A 83 10.81 -3.56 2.25
N VAL A 84 11.66 -2.65 1.77
CA VAL A 84 12.13 -1.52 2.60
C VAL A 84 11.02 -0.46 2.67
N ALA A 85 10.66 -0.03 3.87
CA ALA A 85 9.61 0.95 4.09
C ALA A 85 9.76 2.20 3.21
N VAL A 86 8.71 2.52 2.45
CA VAL A 86 8.65 3.69 1.57
C VAL A 86 7.82 4.78 2.21
N ASN A 87 8.42 5.95 2.42
CA ASN A 87 7.71 7.12 2.92
C ASN A 87 7.06 7.89 1.76
N ILE A 88 5.80 8.25 1.93
CA ILE A 88 5.04 9.11 1.03
C ILE A 88 4.52 10.29 1.86
N GLU A 89 4.99 11.48 1.55
CA GLU A 89 4.60 12.71 2.25
C GLU A 89 3.23 13.21 1.74
N ALA A 90 2.53 14.03 2.53
CA ALA A 90 1.17 14.47 2.22
C ALA A 90 1.04 15.17 0.86
N GLU A 91 2.08 15.87 0.41
CA GLU A 91 2.14 16.52 -0.90
C GLU A 91 2.08 15.53 -2.08
N ASP A 92 2.50 14.28 -1.84
CA ASP A 92 2.52 13.19 -2.83
C ASP A 92 1.33 12.24 -2.71
N PHE A 93 0.36 12.47 -1.82
CA PHE A 93 -0.81 11.58 -1.64
C PHE A 93 -1.69 11.48 -2.90
N ALA A 94 -1.69 12.51 -3.74
CA ALA A 94 -2.39 12.51 -5.01
C ALA A 94 -1.59 11.91 -6.17
N THR A 95 -0.34 11.49 -5.92
CA THR A 95 0.49 10.83 -6.92
C THR A 95 -0.01 9.41 -7.16
N ALA A 96 -0.27 9.08 -8.41
CA ALA A 96 -0.63 7.72 -8.79
C ALA A 96 0.62 6.84 -8.84
N TYR A 97 0.61 5.79 -8.05
CA TYR A 97 1.62 4.74 -8.05
C TYR A 97 1.07 3.48 -8.71
N GLU A 98 1.96 2.59 -9.11
CA GLU A 98 1.60 1.25 -9.56
C GLU A 98 2.62 0.22 -9.10
N PHE A 99 2.13 -0.93 -8.71
CA PHE A 99 2.96 -2.10 -8.50
C PHE A 99 2.98 -2.95 -9.78
N THR A 100 4.13 -3.55 -10.04
CA THR A 100 4.29 -4.62 -11.01
C THR A 100 4.90 -5.81 -10.30
N VAL A 101 4.31 -6.98 -10.45
CA VAL A 101 4.81 -8.24 -9.89
C VAL A 101 5.47 -9.03 -11.01
N PHE A 102 6.64 -9.56 -10.75
CA PHE A 102 7.46 -10.31 -11.70
C PHE A 102 7.78 -11.70 -11.15
N ASP A 103 8.06 -12.60 -12.06
CA ASP A 103 8.80 -13.83 -11.86
C ASP A 103 10.25 -13.62 -12.27
N ASP A 104 11.21 -13.99 -11.40
CA ASP A 104 12.65 -13.79 -11.63
C ASP A 104 13.29 -15.08 -12.16
N ASP A 105 12.92 -15.47 -13.36
CA ASP A 105 13.53 -16.61 -14.04
C ASP A 105 14.95 -16.32 -14.50
N VAL A 106 15.92 -16.97 -13.88
CA VAL A 106 17.37 -16.81 -14.15
C VAL A 106 17.75 -17.12 -15.60
N ALA A 107 16.90 -17.83 -16.35
CA ALA A 107 17.26 -18.38 -17.67
C ALA A 107 16.63 -17.65 -18.87
N THR A 108 15.60 -16.83 -18.65
CA THR A 108 14.83 -16.20 -19.72
C THR A 108 14.51 -14.72 -19.40
N THR A 109 13.75 -14.08 -20.23
CA THR A 109 13.25 -12.71 -19.98
C THR A 109 12.34 -12.70 -18.77
N GLN A 110 12.53 -11.71 -17.87
CA GLN A 110 11.63 -11.44 -16.75
C GLN A 110 10.16 -11.54 -17.19
N ASP A 111 9.42 -12.45 -16.58
CA ASP A 111 8.03 -12.65 -16.90
C ASP A 111 7.14 -11.81 -15.97
N PHE A 112 6.16 -11.12 -16.58
CA PHE A 112 5.22 -10.30 -15.86
C PHE A 112 4.10 -11.16 -15.30
N ILE A 113 4.03 -11.31 -13.99
CA ILE A 113 2.88 -11.92 -13.31
C ILE A 113 1.69 -10.95 -13.34
N ALA A 114 1.92 -9.68 -12.98
CA ALA A 114 0.88 -8.64 -13.06
C ALA A 114 1.50 -7.26 -13.26
N VAL A 115 0.93 -6.48 -14.17
CA VAL A 115 1.34 -5.10 -14.48
C VAL A 115 0.23 -4.12 -14.10
N GLY A 116 0.62 -2.94 -13.57
CA GLY A 116 -0.32 -1.84 -13.35
C GLY A 116 -1.32 -2.13 -12.24
N LEU A 117 -0.86 -2.64 -11.09
CA LEU A 117 -1.65 -2.71 -9.86
C LEU A 117 -1.71 -1.29 -9.27
N PRO A 118 -2.81 -0.54 -9.45
CA PRO A 118 -2.85 0.88 -9.13
C PRO A 118 -2.92 1.12 -7.63
N PHE A 119 -2.17 2.10 -7.13
CA PHE A 119 -2.20 2.52 -5.74
C PHE A 119 -2.21 4.03 -5.63
N LEU A 120 -3.22 4.57 -4.95
CA LEU A 120 -3.36 6.00 -4.66
C LEU A 120 -3.58 6.19 -3.16
N VAL A 121 -2.62 6.82 -2.48
CA VAL A 121 -2.67 7.03 -1.02
C VAL A 121 -3.92 7.81 -0.63
N ASN A 122 -4.31 8.80 -1.43
CA ASN A 122 -5.45 9.66 -1.17
C ASN A 122 -6.80 8.90 -1.05
N ASP A 123 -6.91 7.72 -1.65
CA ASP A 123 -8.13 6.90 -1.55
C ASP A 123 -8.28 6.21 -0.17
N HIS A 124 -7.25 6.27 0.66
CA HIS A 124 -7.18 5.54 1.92
C HIS A 124 -6.96 6.43 3.14
N VAL A 125 -6.56 7.69 2.96
CA VAL A 125 -6.16 8.61 4.04
C VAL A 125 -7.31 8.93 5.00
N ASP A 126 -8.52 9.18 4.50
CA ASP A 126 -9.67 9.54 5.34
C ASP A 126 -10.09 8.42 6.32
N ALA A 127 -9.81 7.19 5.95
CA ALA A 127 -10.13 6.01 6.75
C ALA A 127 -8.90 5.47 7.51
N GLU A 128 -7.71 6.06 7.31
CA GLU A 128 -6.43 5.59 7.85
C GLU A 128 -6.27 4.07 7.75
N ARG A 129 -6.57 3.53 6.58
CA ARG A 129 -6.57 2.07 6.38
C ARG A 129 -5.19 1.50 6.64
N ALA A 130 -5.09 0.55 7.55
CA ALA A 130 -3.83 -0.11 7.89
C ALA A 130 -3.39 -1.13 6.82
N GLU A 131 -4.33 -1.64 6.00
CA GLU A 131 -4.05 -2.58 4.92
C GLU A 131 -5.00 -2.34 3.74
N VAL A 132 -4.49 -2.56 2.53
CA VAL A 132 -5.20 -2.35 1.27
C VAL A 132 -4.89 -3.51 0.34
N ASP A 133 -5.93 -4.20 -0.13
CA ASP A 133 -5.81 -5.20 -1.18
C ASP A 133 -5.97 -4.53 -2.55
N ILE A 134 -5.02 -4.79 -3.44
CA ILE A 134 -5.00 -4.28 -4.80
C ILE A 134 -5.03 -5.49 -5.74
N THR A 135 -6.01 -5.52 -6.63
CA THR A 135 -6.22 -6.66 -7.54
C THR A 135 -6.18 -6.20 -9.00
N ASN A 136 -5.46 -6.94 -9.83
CA ASN A 136 -5.52 -6.82 -11.29
C ASN A 136 -5.54 -8.22 -11.91
N GLY A 137 -6.61 -8.55 -12.62
CA GLY A 137 -6.83 -9.91 -13.11
C GLY A 137 -6.97 -10.91 -11.96
N ALA A 138 -6.17 -11.96 -11.99
CA ALA A 138 -6.12 -13.00 -10.95
C ALA A 138 -5.05 -12.71 -9.87
N THR A 139 -4.30 -11.61 -9.99
CA THR A 139 -3.24 -11.26 -9.03
C THR A 139 -3.77 -10.28 -8.00
N THR A 140 -3.53 -10.59 -6.73
CA THR A 140 -3.85 -9.72 -5.59
C THR A 140 -2.61 -9.53 -4.73
N ILE A 141 -2.29 -8.26 -4.46
CA ILE A 141 -1.29 -7.89 -3.45
C ILE A 141 -1.97 -7.20 -2.29
N ARG A 142 -1.40 -7.33 -1.10
CA ARG A 142 -1.78 -6.58 0.10
C ARG A 142 -0.66 -5.63 0.49
N VAL A 143 -1.01 -4.36 0.61
CA VAL A 143 -0.11 -3.28 1.03
C VAL A 143 -0.45 -2.89 2.47
N TYR A 144 0.53 -2.89 3.34
CA TYR A 144 0.38 -2.48 4.74
C TYR A 144 0.88 -1.05 4.92
N LEU A 145 0.04 -0.24 5.59
CA LEU A 145 0.22 1.20 5.71
C LEU A 145 0.32 1.63 7.18
N ILE A 146 1.21 2.58 7.45
CA ILE A 146 1.31 3.26 8.74
C ILE A 146 1.13 4.76 8.49
N TRP A 147 0.25 5.39 9.26
CA TRP A 147 -0.11 6.80 9.13
C TRP A 147 0.51 7.65 10.24
N TYR A 148 0.98 8.85 9.90
CA TYR A 148 1.60 9.80 10.82
C TYR A 148 1.09 11.22 10.64
#